data_a89b633be45b2667e602da4b8968c23d
#
_entry.id   a89b633be45b2667e602da4b8968c23d
#
_cell.length_a   1.000
_cell.length_b   1.000
_cell.length_c   1.000
_cell.angle_alpha   90.00
_cell.angle_beta   90.00
_cell.angle_gamma   90.00
#
_symmetry.space_group_name_H-M   'P 1'
#
loop_
_entity.id
_entity.type
_entity.pdbx_description
1 polymer ?
#
loop_
_entity_poly.entity_id
_entity_poly.type
_entity_poly.pdbx_seq_one_letter_code
_entity_poly.pdbx_strand_id
1 'polypeptide(L)'
;MRDPHIHAEKTPVPGFGHAATRDLIVRATGLVPDLPKTVGAGCGVRRPLAMTSTRPEAITCLPCRDWARAEYLLWAGIARTAAVLAEAEPRAAVAAKTTPADLRAEERTYRELAARFEVAR
;
A
#
# COMPACT_ATOMS: atom_id res chain seq x y z
N MET A 1 7.03 11.20 25.95
CA MET A 1 8.08 10.56 25.19
C MET A 1 7.74 10.57 23.71
N ARG A 2 8.71 10.88 22.87
CA ARG A 2 8.51 10.76 21.43
C ARG A 2 8.42 9.30 21.04
N ASP A 3 7.46 9.01 20.19
CA ASP A 3 7.36 7.71 19.55
C ASP A 3 8.53 7.55 18.55
N PRO A 4 9.42 6.58 18.75
CA PRO A 4 10.58 6.39 17.87
C PRO A 4 10.25 5.61 16.60
N HIS A 5 9.03 5.10 16.45
CA HIS A 5 8.68 4.22 15.36
C HIS A 5 8.27 4.97 14.09
N ILE A 6 8.56 4.36 12.96
CA ILE A 6 8.04 4.78 11.66
C ILE A 6 6.79 3.95 11.37
N HIS A 7 5.74 4.63 10.95
CA HIS A 7 4.40 4.09 10.77
C HIS A 7 4.02 3.97 9.29
N ALA A 8 3.01 3.16 9.00
CA ALA A 8 2.35 3.14 7.72
C ALA A 8 1.10 4.01 7.79
N GLU A 9 0.89 4.86 6.80
CA GLU A 9 -0.35 5.61 6.67
C GLU A 9 -1.50 4.66 6.32
N LYS A 10 -2.63 4.77 7.04
CA LYS A 10 -3.82 4.00 6.73
C LYS A 10 -4.52 4.62 5.53
N THR A 11 -4.59 3.87 4.43
CA THR A 11 -5.19 4.33 3.18
C THR A 11 -6.25 3.34 2.72
N PRO A 12 -7.30 3.79 1.99
CA PRO A 12 -8.31 2.88 1.48
C PRO A 12 -7.80 1.98 0.35
N VAL A 13 -6.77 2.42 -0.37
CA VAL A 13 -6.16 1.67 -1.48
C VAL A 13 -4.64 1.76 -1.34
N PRO A 14 -3.91 0.63 -1.46
CA PRO A 14 -2.45 0.65 -1.41
C PRO A 14 -1.84 1.55 -2.48
N GLY A 15 -0.81 2.30 -2.10
CA GLY A 15 -0.11 3.21 -3.01
C GLY A 15 -0.74 4.59 -3.14
N PHE A 16 -1.87 4.84 -2.45
CA PHE A 16 -2.51 6.15 -2.38
C PHE A 16 -2.40 6.69 -0.96
N GLY A 17 -2.39 8.00 -0.83
CA GLY A 17 -2.33 8.68 0.46
C GLY A 17 -1.31 9.80 0.47
N HIS A 18 -1.19 10.48 1.61
CA HIS A 18 -0.35 11.67 1.75
C HIS A 18 1.14 11.31 1.73
N ALA A 19 1.54 10.19 2.35
CA ALA A 19 2.93 9.75 2.33
C ALA A 19 3.38 9.41 0.90
N ALA A 20 2.56 8.71 0.13
CA ALA A 20 2.86 8.40 -1.26
C ALA A 20 2.92 9.67 -2.13
N THR A 21 2.00 10.62 -1.92
CA THR A 21 1.98 11.90 -2.61
C THR A 21 3.24 12.70 -2.30
N ARG A 22 3.63 12.78 -1.02
CA ARG A 22 4.87 13.45 -0.61
C ARG A 22 6.08 12.87 -1.35
N ASP A 23 6.21 11.55 -1.34
CA ASP A 23 7.37 10.88 -1.93
C ASP A 23 7.43 11.11 -3.44
N LEU A 24 6.28 11.11 -4.12
CA LEU A 24 6.20 11.36 -5.55
C LEU A 24 6.61 12.80 -5.90
N ILE A 25 6.09 13.78 -5.16
CA ILE A 25 6.37 15.20 -5.43
C ILE A 25 7.82 15.53 -5.12
N VAL A 26 8.36 15.06 -4.01
CA VAL A 26 9.76 15.26 -3.64
C VAL A 26 10.68 14.67 -4.71
N ARG A 27 10.39 13.46 -5.17
CA ARG A 27 11.19 12.79 -6.20
C ARG A 27 11.11 13.50 -7.55
N ALA A 28 9.95 14.03 -7.91
CA ALA A 28 9.74 14.69 -9.21
C ALA A 28 10.27 16.13 -9.25
N THR A 29 10.19 16.87 -8.15
CA THR A 29 10.44 18.31 -8.12
C THR A 29 11.52 18.74 -7.12
N GLY A 30 11.88 17.89 -6.16
CA GLY A 30 12.75 18.27 -5.05
C GLY A 30 12.08 19.16 -4.00
N LEU A 31 10.80 19.49 -4.17
CA LEU A 31 10.06 20.37 -3.27
C LEU A 31 9.22 19.57 -2.30
N VAL A 32 9.12 20.05 -1.05
CA VAL A 32 8.24 19.45 -0.05
C VAL A 32 6.83 20.02 -0.24
N PRO A 33 5.81 19.17 -0.54
CA PRO A 33 4.45 19.65 -0.74
C PRO A 33 3.80 20.08 0.59
N ASP A 34 2.81 20.97 0.49
CA ASP A 34 1.98 21.35 1.63
C ASP A 34 0.91 20.28 1.84
N LEU A 35 1.14 19.41 2.83
CA LEU A 35 0.28 18.28 3.16
C LEU A 35 -0.11 18.33 4.64
N PRO A 36 -1.16 17.59 5.05
CA PRO A 36 -1.52 17.50 6.47
C PRO A 36 -0.33 17.09 7.31
N LYS A 37 -0.22 17.69 8.51
CA LYS A 37 0.87 17.37 9.44
C LYS A 37 0.72 16.01 10.09
N THR A 38 -0.53 15.55 10.25
CA THR A 38 -0.85 14.26 10.87
C THR A 38 -1.78 13.46 9.96
N VAL A 39 -1.65 12.16 10.03
CA VAL A 39 -2.48 11.21 9.26
C VAL A 39 -2.88 10.05 10.16
N GLY A 40 -3.94 9.34 9.77
CA GLY A 40 -4.28 8.07 10.41
C GLY A 40 -3.24 7.02 10.03
N ALA A 41 -2.72 6.31 11.02
CA ALA A 41 -1.77 5.23 10.80
C ALA A 41 -2.45 3.85 10.89
N GLY A 42 -1.82 2.83 10.32
CA GLY A 42 -2.31 1.46 10.35
C GLY A 42 -2.49 0.91 11.76
N CYS A 43 -1.75 1.43 12.74
CA CYS A 43 -1.92 1.07 14.15
C CYS A 43 -3.19 1.68 14.81
N GLY A 44 -3.99 2.45 14.05
CA GLY A 44 -5.23 3.04 14.54
C GLY A 44 -5.07 4.38 15.25
N VAL A 45 -3.87 4.90 15.37
CA VAL A 45 -3.57 6.17 16.03
C VAL A 45 -3.13 7.19 14.99
N ARG A 46 -3.48 8.46 15.19
CA ARG A 46 -2.97 9.53 14.34
C ARG A 46 -1.49 9.77 14.64
N ARG A 47 -0.70 9.88 13.58
CA ARG A 47 0.75 10.06 13.68
C ARG A 47 1.22 11.19 12.76
N PRO A 48 2.35 11.85 13.10
CA PRO A 48 2.92 12.84 12.19
C PRO A 48 3.23 12.24 10.82
N LEU A 49 2.90 12.95 9.76
CA LEU A 49 3.21 12.51 8.40
C LEU A 49 4.72 12.27 8.23
N ALA A 50 5.55 13.09 8.89
CA ALA A 50 7.00 12.94 8.86
C ALA A 50 7.49 11.59 9.42
N MET A 51 6.66 10.93 10.25
CA MET A 51 6.96 9.63 10.86
C MET A 51 6.26 8.48 10.12
N THR A 52 5.93 8.67 8.86
CA THR A 52 5.35 7.64 8.00
C THR A 52 6.26 7.34 6.82
N SER A 53 6.18 6.12 6.32
CA SER A 53 6.90 5.69 5.12
C SER A 53 6.01 4.82 4.25
N THR A 54 6.29 4.83 2.96
CA THR A 54 5.68 3.93 1.98
C THR A 54 6.52 2.67 1.74
N ARG A 55 7.76 2.64 2.25
CA ARG A 55 8.67 1.51 2.08
C ARG A 55 8.51 0.51 3.22
N PRO A 56 8.20 -0.76 2.93
CA PRO A 56 8.01 -1.77 3.97
C PRO A 56 9.16 -1.87 4.97
N GLU A 57 10.39 -1.81 4.48
CA GLU A 57 11.59 -1.97 5.31
C GLU A 57 11.81 -0.81 6.28
N ALA A 58 11.28 0.37 5.97
CA ALA A 58 11.42 1.56 6.81
C ALA A 58 10.38 1.59 7.94
N ILE A 59 9.29 0.83 7.84
CA ILE A 59 8.23 0.83 8.83
C ILE A 59 8.62 -0.08 10.00
N THR A 60 8.72 0.50 11.19
CA THR A 60 9.15 -0.21 12.41
C THR A 60 8.01 -0.47 13.40
N CYS A 61 6.88 0.24 13.27
CA CYS A 61 5.71 0.01 14.12
C CYS A 61 5.08 -1.34 13.78
N LEU A 62 5.11 -2.30 14.70
CA LEU A 62 4.60 -3.65 14.45
C LEU A 62 3.11 -3.68 14.11
N PRO A 63 2.21 -2.99 14.83
CA PRO A 63 0.80 -2.94 14.42
C PRO A 63 0.60 -2.36 13.02
N CYS A 64 1.39 -1.36 12.62
CA CYS A 64 1.35 -0.82 11.26
C CYS A 64 1.79 -1.86 10.23
N ARG A 65 2.83 -2.63 10.53
CA ARG A 65 3.30 -3.70 9.65
C ARG A 65 2.24 -4.79 9.50
N ASP A 66 1.61 -5.20 10.58
CA ASP A 66 0.55 -6.21 10.55
C ASP A 66 -0.66 -5.71 9.74
N TRP A 67 -1.05 -4.46 9.93
CA TRP A 67 -2.12 -3.84 9.15
C TRP A 67 -1.78 -3.81 7.66
N ALA A 68 -0.59 -3.33 7.30
CA ALA A 68 -0.17 -3.20 5.91
C ALA A 68 -0.09 -4.57 5.22
N ARG A 69 0.44 -5.57 5.91
CA ARG A 69 0.50 -6.94 5.39
C ARG A 69 -0.90 -7.48 5.10
N ALA A 70 -1.83 -7.30 6.04
CA ALA A 70 -3.21 -7.74 5.85
C ALA A 70 -3.89 -7.03 4.67
N GLU A 71 -3.65 -5.72 4.51
CA GLU A 71 -4.19 -4.95 3.38
C GLU A 71 -3.65 -5.45 2.04
N TYR A 72 -2.34 -5.67 1.92
CA TYR A 72 -1.78 -6.18 0.66
C TYR A 72 -2.28 -7.59 0.35
N LEU A 73 -2.47 -8.45 1.34
CA LEU A 73 -3.05 -9.77 1.13
C LEU A 73 -4.52 -9.68 0.69
N LEU A 74 -5.28 -8.74 1.26
CA LEU A 74 -6.65 -8.48 0.83
C LEU A 74 -6.69 -8.06 -0.65
N TRP A 75 -5.86 -7.11 -1.05
CA TRP A 75 -5.80 -6.65 -2.44
C TRP A 75 -5.28 -7.72 -3.40
N ALA A 76 -4.36 -8.58 -2.95
CA ALA A 76 -3.94 -9.74 -3.72
C ALA A 76 -5.11 -10.69 -3.98
N GLY A 77 -5.95 -10.93 -2.97
CA GLY A 77 -7.17 -11.74 -3.11
C GLY A 77 -8.18 -11.13 -4.08
N ILE A 78 -8.35 -9.81 -4.04
CA ILE A 78 -9.22 -9.08 -4.97
C ILE A 78 -8.69 -9.21 -6.41
N ALA A 79 -7.41 -9.03 -6.63
CA ALA A 79 -6.78 -9.17 -7.95
C ALA A 79 -6.94 -10.60 -8.48
N ARG A 80 -6.75 -11.60 -7.63
CA ARG A 80 -6.96 -13.00 -7.99
C ARG A 80 -8.41 -13.27 -8.42
N THR A 81 -9.38 -12.81 -7.64
CA THR A 81 -10.79 -12.97 -7.97
C THR A 81 -11.12 -12.30 -9.29
N ALA A 82 -10.62 -11.08 -9.51
CA ALA A 82 -10.81 -10.36 -10.75
C ALA A 82 -10.19 -11.11 -11.94
N ALA A 83 -9.02 -11.74 -11.76
CA ALA A 83 -8.39 -12.54 -12.81
C ALA A 83 -9.24 -13.77 -13.19
N VAL A 84 -9.77 -14.48 -12.19
CA VAL A 84 -10.66 -15.62 -12.41
C VAL A 84 -11.91 -15.20 -13.19
N LEU A 85 -12.53 -14.08 -12.80
CA LEU A 85 -13.69 -13.54 -13.51
C LEU A 85 -13.37 -13.11 -14.94
N ALA A 86 -12.22 -12.48 -15.17
CA ALA A 86 -11.77 -12.07 -16.50
C ALA A 86 -11.50 -13.26 -17.41
N GLU A 87 -10.97 -14.35 -16.86
CA GLU A 87 -10.77 -15.61 -17.61
C GLU A 87 -12.11 -16.26 -17.98
N ALA A 88 -13.11 -16.16 -17.11
CA ALA A 88 -14.45 -16.69 -17.34
C ALA A 88 -15.28 -15.83 -18.31
N GLU A 89 -15.04 -14.51 -18.32
CA GLU A 89 -15.79 -13.53 -19.11
C GLU A 89 -14.82 -12.61 -19.90
N PRO A 90 -14.16 -13.15 -20.95
CA PRO A 90 -13.14 -12.36 -21.67
C PRO A 90 -13.66 -11.06 -22.29
N ARG A 91 -14.93 -11.01 -22.68
CA ARG A 91 -15.53 -9.79 -23.27
C ARG A 91 -15.61 -8.65 -22.26
N ALA A 92 -15.94 -8.96 -21.02
CA ALA A 92 -15.96 -7.97 -19.96
C ALA A 92 -14.54 -7.45 -19.66
N ALA A 93 -13.53 -8.32 -19.67
CA ALA A 93 -12.14 -7.94 -19.51
C ALA A 93 -11.66 -6.99 -20.61
N VAL A 94 -12.01 -7.28 -21.88
CA VAL A 94 -11.70 -6.40 -23.01
C VAL A 94 -12.34 -5.03 -22.84
N ALA A 95 -13.61 -4.99 -22.43
CA ALA A 95 -14.33 -3.74 -22.21
C ALA A 95 -13.67 -2.91 -21.09
N ALA A 96 -13.17 -3.56 -20.05
CA ALA A 96 -12.44 -2.92 -18.94
C ALA A 96 -10.99 -2.56 -19.28
N LYS A 97 -10.50 -2.93 -20.46
CA LYS A 97 -9.11 -2.73 -20.90
C LYS A 97 -8.08 -3.36 -19.95
N THR A 98 -8.46 -4.47 -19.34
CA THR A 98 -7.63 -5.20 -18.37
C THR A 98 -7.54 -6.66 -18.81
N THR A 99 -6.36 -7.23 -18.77
CA THR A 99 -6.16 -8.64 -19.13
C THR A 99 -6.03 -9.50 -17.87
N PRO A 100 -6.40 -10.81 -17.94
CA PRO A 100 -6.11 -11.72 -16.85
C PRO A 100 -4.63 -11.74 -16.45
N ALA A 101 -3.72 -11.62 -17.41
CA ALA A 101 -2.28 -11.58 -17.15
C ALA A 101 -1.89 -10.37 -16.31
N ASP A 102 -2.48 -9.18 -16.59
CA ASP A 102 -2.26 -7.97 -15.82
C ASP A 102 -2.72 -8.15 -14.37
N LEU A 103 -3.89 -8.74 -14.19
CA LEU A 103 -4.46 -8.99 -12.85
C LEU A 103 -3.62 -10.01 -12.07
N ARG A 104 -3.10 -11.04 -12.74
CA ARG A 104 -2.19 -12.00 -12.09
C ARG A 104 -0.87 -11.34 -11.70
N ALA A 105 -0.37 -10.39 -12.51
CA ALA A 105 0.82 -9.62 -12.19
C ALA A 105 0.58 -8.73 -10.97
N GLU A 106 -0.58 -8.08 -10.86
CA GLU A 106 -0.97 -7.31 -9.68
C GLU A 106 -1.04 -8.18 -8.43
N GLU A 107 -1.65 -9.35 -8.54
CA GLU A 107 -1.71 -10.32 -7.43
C GLU A 107 -0.30 -10.64 -6.92
N ARG A 108 0.62 -10.96 -7.82
CA ARG A 108 2.01 -11.27 -7.45
C ARG A 108 2.68 -10.09 -6.76
N THR A 109 2.50 -8.89 -7.29
CA THR A 109 3.08 -7.67 -6.71
C THR A 109 2.57 -7.45 -5.29
N TYR A 110 1.28 -7.58 -5.05
CA TYR A 110 0.71 -7.42 -3.72
C TYR A 110 1.22 -8.49 -2.75
N ARG A 111 1.37 -9.75 -3.19
CA ARG A 111 1.91 -10.82 -2.34
C ARG A 111 3.37 -10.59 -2.00
N GLU A 112 4.17 -10.10 -2.95
CA GLU A 112 5.58 -9.77 -2.72
C GLU A 112 5.70 -8.62 -1.71
N LEU A 113 4.86 -7.59 -1.84
CA LEU A 113 4.81 -6.48 -0.88
C LEU A 113 4.39 -6.97 0.51
N ALA A 114 3.37 -7.82 0.59
CA ALA A 114 2.96 -8.40 1.87
C ALA A 114 4.10 -9.17 2.54
N ALA A 115 4.85 -9.96 1.76
CA ALA A 115 5.99 -10.73 2.27
C ALA A 115 7.08 -9.82 2.85
N ARG A 116 7.29 -8.63 2.30
CA ARG A 116 8.26 -7.66 2.81
C ARG A 116 7.90 -7.10 4.19
N PHE A 117 6.63 -7.23 4.59
CA PHE A 117 6.19 -6.87 5.94
C PHE A 117 6.33 -8.01 6.95
N GLU A 118 6.66 -9.21 6.48
CA GLU A 118 6.99 -10.30 7.39
C GLU A 118 8.36 -10.02 8.00
N VAL A 119 8.37 -9.93 9.32
CA VAL A 119 9.61 -9.74 10.05
C VAL A 119 10.08 -11.09 10.54
N ALA A 120 11.36 -11.39 10.34
CA ALA A 120 12.02 -12.47 11.07
C ALA A 120 11.97 -12.09 12.56
N ARG A 121 11.03 -12.66 13.26
CA ARG A 121 10.85 -12.44 14.71
C ARG A 121 11.74 -13.37 15.50
#